data_5b9061bfa10fb45d27fc115f701187c6
#
_entry.id   5b9061bfa10fb45d27fc115f701187c6
#
_cell.length_a   1.000
_cell.length_b   1.000
_cell.length_c   1.000
_cell.angle_alpha   90.00
_cell.angle_beta   90.00
_cell.angle_gamma   90.00
#
_symmetry.space_group_name_H-M   'P 1'
#
loop_
_entity.id
_entity.type
_entity.pdbx_description
1 polymer ?
#
loop_
_entity_poly.entity_id
_entity_poly.type
_entity_poly.pdbx_seq_one_letter_code
_entity_poly.pdbx_strand_id
1 'polypeptide(L)'
;GGSKITALPANPDTARGFSSNVFLDEFAFHADSREIWKALFPVISAGWKLRVVSTPNGKGNKFYELMTDVNNTEWARHTVDIYQAVADGLPRDIEQLRRGLNDEDAWAQEFELKWLDEASAWLSYDLIDGVEHPDAGKPELYQGGACFVGMDIAVRNDLTVIWVVELVGDVYWTREIVTLKRVQLRQQQEELNRIMRQYHVVGGNLDQTGMGEKMVEDAQYEHGKRIQGVLFNVSTKLKMATIGKTAFEDRKIRIPQGDADLREDLHKLKKITGSNGQPRFTAESDSNGHADRTWACFLALTAATEAVMQPVKAYSRKQRTSRKMTQGY
;
A
#
# COMPACT_ATOMS: atom_id res chain seq x y z
N GLY A 1 2.29 12.57 50.37
CA GLY A 1 2.09 11.71 49.20
C GLY A 1 2.94 12.19 48.05
N GLY A 2 3.93 11.39 47.65
CA GLY A 2 4.80 11.75 46.55
C GLY A 2 4.19 11.33 45.21
N SER A 3 4.19 12.23 44.21
CA SER A 3 3.91 11.87 42.83
C SER A 3 5.09 11.11 42.26
N LYS A 4 4.81 10.11 41.42
CA LYS A 4 5.84 9.32 40.72
C LYS A 4 5.73 9.54 39.23
N ILE A 5 6.85 9.81 38.56
CA ILE A 5 6.99 9.80 37.11
C ILE A 5 7.85 8.60 36.72
N THR A 6 7.38 7.80 35.78
CA THR A 6 8.11 6.64 35.24
C THR A 6 8.31 6.82 33.75
N ALA A 7 9.56 6.84 33.30
CA ALA A 7 9.89 6.81 31.90
C ALA A 7 9.91 5.36 31.40
N LEU A 8 9.31 5.12 30.24
CA LEU A 8 9.23 3.82 29.59
C LEU A 8 9.80 3.92 28.18
N PRO A 9 10.47 2.88 27.67
CA PRO A 9 10.82 2.83 26.26
C PRO A 9 9.57 2.75 25.38
N ALA A 10 9.66 3.26 24.16
CA ALA A 10 8.59 3.21 23.16
C ALA A 10 8.40 1.78 22.62
N ASN A 11 7.89 0.89 23.46
CA ASN A 11 7.65 -0.51 23.15
C ASN A 11 6.23 -0.90 23.63
N PRO A 12 5.36 -1.46 22.76
CA PRO A 12 4.00 -1.84 23.12
C PRO A 12 3.92 -2.78 24.34
N ASP A 13 4.88 -3.69 24.48
CA ASP A 13 4.88 -4.67 25.57
C ASP A 13 5.20 -4.06 26.93
N THR A 14 6.04 -3.02 26.97
CA THR A 14 6.37 -2.31 28.21
C THR A 14 5.32 -1.28 28.61
N ALA A 15 4.50 -0.85 27.68
CA ALA A 15 3.45 0.15 27.90
C ALA A 15 2.20 -0.43 28.57
N ARG A 16 2.02 -1.75 28.54
CA ARG A 16 0.84 -2.43 29.12
C ARG A 16 0.92 -2.51 30.64
N GLY A 17 -0.24 -2.42 31.30
CA GLY A 17 -0.36 -2.67 32.74
C GLY A 17 -0.19 -1.45 33.66
N PHE A 18 -0.06 -0.25 33.10
CA PHE A 18 -0.04 0.98 33.89
C PHE A 18 -1.45 1.58 34.04
N SER A 19 -1.79 1.97 35.27
CA SER A 19 -3.02 2.73 35.57
C SER A 19 -2.63 4.13 36.05
N SER A 20 -2.36 5.03 35.09
CA SER A 20 -1.90 6.39 35.39
C SER A 20 -2.13 7.31 34.18
N ASN A 21 -1.96 8.60 34.38
CA ASN A 21 -1.88 9.52 33.23
C ASN A 21 -0.67 9.14 32.37
N VAL A 22 -0.84 9.19 31.06
CA VAL A 22 0.20 8.87 30.06
C VAL A 22 0.54 10.10 29.27
N PHE A 23 1.83 10.29 29.01
CA PHE A 23 2.36 11.29 28.11
C PHE A 23 3.20 10.58 27.06
N LEU A 24 2.82 10.72 25.78
CA LEU A 24 3.59 10.23 24.64
C LEU A 24 4.36 11.39 24.04
N ASP A 25 5.67 11.32 24.15
CA ASP A 25 6.59 12.32 23.61
C ASP A 25 7.14 11.83 22.26
N GLU A 26 7.29 12.74 21.32
CA GLU A 26 7.78 12.48 19.93
C GLU A 26 7.03 11.30 19.25
N PHE A 27 5.70 11.28 19.42
CA PHE A 27 4.89 10.12 19.04
C PHE A 27 4.90 9.81 17.54
N ALA A 28 5.08 10.82 16.67
CA ALA A 28 5.21 10.62 15.23
C ALA A 28 6.45 9.81 14.84
N PHE A 29 7.48 9.78 15.69
CA PHE A 29 8.75 9.09 15.46
C PHE A 29 8.80 7.67 16.03
N HIS A 30 7.74 7.21 16.69
CA HIS A 30 7.68 5.84 17.18
C HIS A 30 7.49 4.87 16.03
N ALA A 31 8.37 3.87 15.89
CA ALA A 31 8.34 2.90 14.79
C ALA A 31 7.00 2.16 14.67
N ASP A 32 6.40 1.79 15.81
CA ASP A 32 5.12 1.06 15.88
C ASP A 32 4.03 1.90 16.54
N SER A 33 3.84 3.14 16.11
CA SER A 33 2.93 4.10 16.78
C SER A 33 1.49 3.58 16.90
N ARG A 34 0.99 2.77 15.95
CA ARG A 34 -0.34 2.16 16.02
C ARG A 34 -0.43 1.07 17.09
N GLU A 35 0.59 0.22 17.21
CA GLU A 35 0.61 -0.83 18.24
C GLU A 35 0.77 -0.24 19.65
N ILE A 36 1.62 0.79 19.81
CA ILE A 36 1.74 1.54 21.05
C ILE A 36 0.40 2.20 21.42
N TRP A 37 -0.29 2.78 20.44
CA TRP A 37 -1.61 3.35 20.65
C TRP A 37 -2.62 2.32 21.13
N LYS A 38 -2.71 1.16 20.50
CA LYS A 38 -3.59 0.04 20.90
C LYS A 38 -3.28 -0.45 22.33
N ALA A 39 -2.00 -0.49 22.70
CA ALA A 39 -1.56 -0.93 24.02
C ALA A 39 -1.93 0.07 25.13
N LEU A 40 -1.93 1.37 24.83
CA LEU A 40 -2.17 2.44 25.78
C LEU A 40 -3.62 2.95 25.82
N PHE A 41 -4.39 2.75 24.77
CA PHE A 41 -5.78 3.21 24.68
C PHE A 41 -6.67 2.72 25.84
N PRO A 42 -6.55 1.47 26.34
CA PRO A 42 -7.32 1.02 27.51
C PRO A 42 -7.08 1.84 28.78
N VAL A 43 -5.94 2.52 28.90
CA VAL A 43 -5.64 3.40 30.05
C VAL A 43 -6.63 4.55 30.13
N ILE A 44 -7.04 5.10 28.97
CA ILE A 44 -8.02 6.20 28.90
C ILE A 44 -9.38 5.75 29.41
N SER A 45 -9.78 4.51 29.10
CA SER A 45 -11.08 3.96 29.52
C SER A 45 -11.21 3.85 31.02
N ALA A 46 -10.09 3.82 31.75
CA ALA A 46 -10.04 3.82 33.23
C ALA A 46 -10.13 5.23 33.85
N GLY A 47 -10.38 6.28 33.02
CA GLY A 47 -10.52 7.67 33.49
C GLY A 47 -9.20 8.45 33.63
N TRP A 48 -8.08 7.89 33.16
CA TRP A 48 -6.79 8.58 33.11
C TRP A 48 -6.67 9.44 31.87
N LYS A 49 -5.76 10.42 31.87
CA LYS A 49 -5.55 11.34 30.76
C LYS A 49 -4.39 10.84 29.88
N LEU A 50 -4.59 10.87 28.59
CA LEU A 50 -3.55 10.69 27.59
C LEU A 50 -3.22 12.03 26.93
N ARG A 51 -1.94 12.37 26.90
CA ARG A 51 -1.40 13.51 26.19
C ARG A 51 -0.38 13.04 25.17
N VAL A 52 -0.45 13.59 23.99
CA VAL A 52 0.43 13.22 22.86
C VAL A 52 1.06 14.49 22.32
N VAL A 53 2.37 14.50 22.19
CA VAL A 53 3.14 15.63 21.64
C VAL A 53 4.12 15.09 20.61
N SER A 54 4.27 15.78 19.51
CA SER A 54 5.30 15.52 18.51
C SER A 54 5.38 16.66 17.52
N THR A 55 6.49 16.80 16.79
CA THR A 55 6.52 17.40 15.47
C THR A 55 6.02 16.39 14.43
N PRO A 56 5.61 16.83 13.22
CA PRO A 56 5.27 15.94 12.12
C PRO A 56 6.44 15.03 11.72
N ASN A 57 6.13 13.79 11.31
CA ASN A 57 7.11 12.86 10.74
C ASN A 57 6.44 12.01 9.66
N GLY A 58 6.25 12.60 8.47
CA GLY A 58 5.50 11.95 7.40
C GLY A 58 4.01 11.74 7.72
N LYS A 59 3.27 11.15 6.79
CA LYS A 59 1.81 10.96 6.89
C LYS A 59 1.39 9.53 7.30
N GLY A 60 2.34 8.61 7.50
CA GLY A 60 2.11 7.18 7.71
C GLY A 60 1.92 6.71 9.15
N ASN A 61 1.87 7.58 10.13
CA ASN A 61 1.86 7.23 11.55
C ASN A 61 0.56 7.58 12.27
N LYS A 62 0.37 7.03 13.47
CA LYS A 62 -0.85 7.27 14.27
C LYS A 62 -1.00 8.72 14.70
N PHE A 63 0.08 9.46 14.88
CA PHE A 63 0.00 10.88 15.25
C PHE A 63 -0.60 11.73 14.11
N TYR A 64 -0.22 11.46 12.85
CA TYR A 64 -0.85 12.09 11.70
C TYR A 64 -2.37 11.88 11.69
N GLU A 65 -2.83 10.61 11.86
CA GLU A 65 -4.27 10.31 11.93
C GLU A 65 -4.97 11.08 13.05
N LEU A 66 -4.36 11.12 14.24
CA LEU A 66 -4.94 11.86 15.38
C LEU A 66 -5.06 13.36 15.13
N MET A 67 -4.12 13.94 14.39
CA MET A 67 -4.10 15.38 14.12
C MET A 67 -5.01 15.77 12.95
N THR A 68 -5.24 14.89 11.97
CA THR A 68 -5.93 15.23 10.71
C THR A 68 -7.34 14.66 10.59
N ASP A 69 -7.72 13.64 11.38
CA ASP A 69 -9.08 13.08 11.34
C ASP A 69 -10.11 14.08 11.90
N VAL A 70 -10.76 14.79 10.98
CA VAL A 70 -11.78 15.81 11.31
C VAL A 70 -13.06 15.22 11.91
N ASN A 71 -13.31 13.92 11.72
CA ASN A 71 -14.50 13.24 12.24
C ASN A 71 -14.34 12.85 13.71
N ASN A 72 -13.11 12.77 14.20
CA ASN A 72 -12.85 12.45 15.60
C ASN A 72 -12.79 13.74 16.45
N THR A 73 -13.89 14.07 17.10
CA THR A 73 -14.05 15.26 17.94
C THR A 73 -13.68 15.03 19.42
N GLU A 74 -13.29 13.82 19.82
CA GLU A 74 -12.96 13.51 21.21
C GLU A 74 -11.59 14.04 21.65
N TRP A 75 -10.76 14.48 20.68
CA TRP A 75 -9.41 15.00 20.93
C TRP A 75 -9.36 16.50 20.83
N ALA A 76 -8.87 17.16 21.88
CA ALA A 76 -8.43 18.54 21.78
C ALA A 76 -7.08 18.59 21.04
N ARG A 77 -7.03 19.29 19.92
CA ARG A 77 -5.83 19.47 19.09
C ARG A 77 -5.29 20.87 19.26
N HIS A 78 -3.98 20.97 19.45
CA HIS A 78 -3.28 22.24 19.54
C HIS A 78 -2.06 22.19 18.63
N THR A 79 -1.88 23.22 17.83
CA THR A 79 -0.71 23.36 16.94
C THR A 79 -0.10 24.74 17.20
N VAL A 80 1.19 24.77 17.47
CA VAL A 80 1.96 26.00 17.69
C VAL A 80 3.23 25.89 16.88
N ASP A 81 3.31 26.57 15.74
CA ASP A 81 4.52 26.67 14.93
C ASP A 81 5.49 27.70 15.48
N ILE A 82 6.66 27.81 14.84
CA ILE A 82 7.71 28.74 15.29
C ILE A 82 7.26 30.21 15.21
N TYR A 83 6.43 30.56 14.23
CA TYR A 83 5.97 31.93 14.05
C TYR A 83 5.00 32.34 15.17
N GLN A 84 4.06 31.44 15.50
CA GLN A 84 3.17 31.64 16.62
C GLN A 84 3.94 31.68 17.95
N ALA A 85 4.87 30.75 18.15
CA ALA A 85 5.67 30.72 19.38
C ALA A 85 6.48 32.02 19.58
N VAL A 86 7.07 32.56 18.53
CA VAL A 86 7.81 33.84 18.60
C VAL A 86 6.84 35.01 18.85
N ALA A 87 5.66 35.01 18.20
CA ALA A 87 4.65 36.01 18.46
C ALA A 87 4.14 35.99 19.91
N ASP A 88 4.07 34.80 20.52
CA ASP A 88 3.72 34.58 21.91
C ASP A 88 4.86 34.87 22.92
N GLY A 89 6.02 35.29 22.44
CA GLY A 89 7.12 35.77 23.26
C GLY A 89 8.33 34.82 23.38
N LEU A 90 8.42 33.77 22.55
CA LEU A 90 9.62 32.93 22.50
C LEU A 90 10.80 33.78 21.93
N PRO A 91 11.89 34.01 22.69
CA PRO A 91 13.02 34.84 22.23
C PRO A 91 13.93 34.07 21.26
N ARG A 92 13.50 33.94 20.00
CA ARG A 92 14.27 33.28 18.93
C ARG A 92 14.29 34.13 17.68
N ASP A 93 15.47 34.17 17.02
CA ASP A 93 15.63 34.73 15.69
C ASP A 93 15.35 33.66 14.64
N ILE A 94 14.22 33.76 13.99
CA ILE A 94 13.74 32.79 12.98
C ILE A 94 14.72 32.67 11.81
N GLU A 95 15.21 33.82 11.31
CA GLU A 95 16.14 33.85 10.18
C GLU A 95 17.49 33.23 10.53
N GLN A 96 18.00 33.47 11.73
CA GLN A 96 19.22 32.84 12.21
C GLN A 96 19.07 31.32 12.35
N LEU A 97 17.92 30.83 12.91
CA LEU A 97 17.65 29.41 13.05
C LEU A 97 17.53 28.72 11.69
N ARG A 98 16.78 29.33 10.75
CA ARG A 98 16.59 28.79 9.41
C ARG A 98 17.89 28.66 8.64
N ARG A 99 18.73 29.72 8.68
CA ARG A 99 20.09 29.68 8.09
C ARG A 99 20.97 28.62 8.76
N GLY A 100 20.85 28.46 10.09
CA GLY A 100 21.67 27.49 10.83
C GLY A 100 21.28 26.05 10.51
N LEU A 101 19.99 25.76 10.28
CA LEU A 101 19.51 24.44 9.89
C LEU A 101 19.91 24.12 8.44
N ASN A 102 19.81 25.10 7.54
CA ASN A 102 20.15 24.99 6.11
C ASN A 102 19.53 23.79 5.40
N ASP A 103 18.30 23.44 5.77
CA ASP A 103 17.50 22.37 5.19
C ASP A 103 16.02 22.81 5.22
N GLU A 104 15.48 23.10 4.03
CA GLU A 104 14.12 23.64 3.91
C GLU A 104 13.04 22.60 4.25
N ASP A 105 13.27 21.32 3.93
CA ASP A 105 12.31 20.27 4.26
C ASP A 105 12.30 20.03 5.78
N ALA A 106 13.47 19.93 6.40
CA ALA A 106 13.58 19.86 7.86
C ALA A 106 12.97 21.10 8.53
N TRP A 107 13.19 22.32 7.96
CA TRP A 107 12.56 23.53 8.45
C TRP A 107 11.03 23.46 8.40
N ALA A 108 10.50 23.05 7.26
CA ALA A 108 9.06 22.92 7.08
C ALA A 108 8.45 21.90 8.05
N GLN A 109 9.10 20.78 8.29
CA GLN A 109 8.63 19.74 9.21
C GLN A 109 8.75 20.15 10.67
N GLU A 110 9.95 20.54 11.13
CA GLU A 110 10.25 20.73 12.55
C GLU A 110 9.77 22.07 13.11
N PHE A 111 9.72 23.11 12.29
CA PHE A 111 9.42 24.46 12.73
C PHE A 111 8.08 24.99 12.18
N GLU A 112 7.74 24.70 10.94
CA GLU A 112 6.44 25.08 10.33
C GLU A 112 5.36 24.02 10.51
N LEU A 113 5.70 22.85 11.07
CA LEU A 113 4.83 21.73 11.38
C LEU A 113 4.06 21.21 10.15
N LYS A 114 4.70 21.25 8.98
CA LYS A 114 4.14 20.73 7.74
C LYS A 114 4.29 19.21 7.65
N TRP A 115 3.24 18.55 7.21
CA TRP A 115 3.26 17.11 6.93
C TRP A 115 3.86 16.86 5.56
N LEU A 116 5.14 16.49 5.52
CA LEU A 116 5.85 16.18 4.30
C LEU A 116 5.69 14.69 3.96
N ASP A 117 5.58 14.38 2.66
CA ASP A 117 5.74 13.01 2.19
C ASP A 117 7.24 12.66 2.09
N GLU A 118 7.55 11.38 2.24
CA GLU A 118 8.92 10.93 2.06
C GLU A 118 9.34 11.09 0.59
N ALA A 119 10.34 11.93 0.31
CA ALA A 119 10.80 12.24 -1.05
C ALA A 119 11.25 11.00 -1.84
N SER A 120 11.65 9.92 -1.16
CA SER A 120 12.05 8.64 -1.76
C SER A 120 10.90 7.70 -2.03
N ALA A 121 9.70 7.93 -1.46
CA ALA A 121 8.53 7.07 -1.66
C ALA A 121 8.13 7.02 -3.14
N TRP A 122 7.87 5.82 -3.64
CA TRP A 122 7.46 5.65 -5.03
C TRP A 122 6.05 6.16 -5.29
N LEU A 123 5.14 5.90 -4.34
CA LEU A 123 3.80 6.48 -4.30
C LEU A 123 3.70 7.40 -3.08
N SER A 124 3.47 8.68 -3.31
CA SER A 124 3.18 9.63 -2.24
C SER A 124 1.78 9.38 -1.66
N TYR A 125 1.54 9.81 -0.43
CA TYR A 125 0.20 9.73 0.15
C TYR A 125 -0.84 10.52 -0.66
N ASP A 126 -0.46 11.62 -1.29
CA ASP A 126 -1.36 12.40 -2.15
C ASP A 126 -1.83 11.59 -3.39
N LEU A 127 -0.95 10.76 -3.96
CA LEU A 127 -1.33 9.85 -5.05
C LEU A 127 -2.26 8.73 -4.56
N ILE A 128 -1.99 8.19 -3.37
CA ILE A 128 -2.80 7.14 -2.74
C ILE A 128 -4.20 7.69 -2.43
N ASP A 129 -4.28 8.85 -1.75
CA ASP A 129 -5.55 9.52 -1.40
C ASP A 129 -6.38 9.83 -2.65
N GLY A 130 -5.71 10.24 -3.74
CA GLY A 130 -6.37 10.57 -5.01
C GLY A 130 -7.10 9.42 -5.70
N VAL A 131 -6.85 8.17 -5.28
CA VAL A 131 -7.45 6.96 -5.88
C VAL A 131 -8.26 6.12 -4.87
N GLU A 132 -8.30 6.51 -3.60
CA GLU A 132 -9.16 5.87 -2.61
C GLU A 132 -10.64 6.05 -2.95
N HIS A 133 -11.43 5.00 -2.73
CA HIS A 133 -12.87 5.04 -2.97
C HIS A 133 -13.61 4.10 -2.00
N PRO A 134 -14.77 4.52 -1.43
CA PRO A 134 -15.51 3.71 -0.47
C PRO A 134 -16.10 2.41 -1.06
N ASP A 135 -16.27 2.33 -2.38
CA ASP A 135 -16.78 1.15 -3.08
C ASP A 135 -15.68 0.22 -3.62
N ALA A 136 -14.42 0.58 -3.48
CA ALA A 136 -13.32 -0.31 -3.80
C ALA A 136 -13.10 -1.33 -2.67
N GLY A 137 -12.59 -2.52 -3.01
CA GLY A 137 -12.37 -3.60 -2.05
C GLY A 137 -13.64 -4.36 -1.66
N LYS A 138 -14.74 -4.20 -2.42
CA LYS A 138 -16.03 -4.83 -2.15
C LYS A 138 -16.36 -5.85 -3.25
N PRO A 139 -16.17 -7.17 -2.98
CA PRO A 139 -16.45 -8.23 -3.92
C PRO A 139 -17.89 -8.26 -4.41
N GLU A 140 -18.83 -7.85 -3.55
CA GLU A 140 -20.27 -7.79 -3.85
C GLU A 140 -20.64 -6.74 -4.91
N LEU A 141 -19.75 -5.79 -5.17
CA LEU A 141 -19.92 -4.79 -6.22
C LEU A 141 -19.30 -5.19 -7.56
N TYR A 142 -18.86 -6.44 -7.69
CA TYR A 142 -18.39 -6.97 -8.97
C TYR A 142 -19.51 -6.99 -10.00
N GLN A 143 -19.26 -6.44 -11.20
CA GLN A 143 -20.27 -6.24 -12.24
C GLN A 143 -20.19 -7.29 -13.37
N GLY A 144 -19.33 -8.29 -13.25
CA GLY A 144 -19.15 -9.33 -14.28
C GLY A 144 -18.19 -8.92 -15.40
N GLY A 145 -17.46 -7.81 -15.24
CA GLY A 145 -16.49 -7.32 -16.20
C GLY A 145 -15.20 -8.14 -16.23
N ALA A 146 -14.30 -7.79 -17.18
CA ALA A 146 -12.98 -8.40 -17.27
C ALA A 146 -12.15 -8.09 -16.04
N CYS A 147 -11.65 -9.13 -15.37
CA CYS A 147 -10.79 -9.01 -14.20
C CYS A 147 -9.34 -9.38 -14.51
N PHE A 148 -8.44 -8.77 -13.74
CA PHE A 148 -7.01 -9.05 -13.77
C PHE A 148 -6.53 -9.34 -12.35
N VAL A 149 -5.58 -10.26 -12.24
CA VAL A 149 -5.07 -10.73 -10.95
C VAL A 149 -3.57 -10.51 -10.87
N GLY A 150 -3.11 -10.03 -9.73
CA GLY A 150 -1.70 -10.02 -9.36
C GLY A 150 -1.51 -10.82 -8.08
N MET A 151 -0.47 -11.65 -8.02
CA MET A 151 -0.18 -12.43 -6.83
C MET A 151 1.30 -12.36 -6.49
N ASP A 152 1.58 -11.82 -5.33
CA ASP A 152 2.89 -11.86 -4.69
C ASP A 152 2.93 -13.06 -3.73
N ILE A 153 3.90 -13.95 -3.92
CA ILE A 153 3.93 -15.27 -3.28
C ILE A 153 4.99 -15.30 -2.18
N ALA A 154 4.58 -15.55 -0.95
CA ALA A 154 5.47 -15.74 0.18
C ALA A 154 5.36 -17.13 0.79
N VAL A 155 6.48 -17.62 1.36
CA VAL A 155 6.54 -19.02 1.87
C VAL A 155 6.76 -19.09 3.39
N ARG A 156 7.41 -18.11 4.02
CA ARG A 156 7.81 -18.24 5.43
C ARG A 156 7.33 -17.11 6.33
N ASN A 157 7.74 -15.89 6.09
CA ASN A 157 7.49 -14.77 7.01
C ASN A 157 6.73 -13.62 6.38
N ASP A 158 6.76 -13.48 5.06
CA ASP A 158 6.11 -12.42 4.32
C ASP A 158 4.65 -12.75 4.03
N LEU A 159 3.91 -11.79 3.55
CA LEU A 159 2.50 -11.96 3.19
C LEU A 159 2.39 -12.47 1.76
N THR A 160 1.61 -13.52 1.54
CA THR A 160 1.09 -13.75 0.19
C THR A 160 -0.11 -12.86 -0.02
N VAL A 161 -0.08 -12.09 -1.10
CA VAL A 161 -1.17 -11.17 -1.44
C VAL A 161 -1.69 -11.50 -2.83
N ILE A 162 -3.04 -11.60 -2.94
CA ILE A 162 -3.72 -11.71 -4.23
C ILE A 162 -4.57 -10.45 -4.39
N TRP A 163 -4.33 -9.72 -5.48
CA TRP A 163 -5.05 -8.50 -5.79
C TRP A 163 -5.89 -8.68 -7.05
N VAL A 164 -7.18 -8.37 -6.95
CA VAL A 164 -8.14 -8.49 -8.06
C VAL A 164 -8.63 -7.12 -8.47
N VAL A 165 -8.46 -6.76 -9.74
CA VAL A 165 -9.04 -5.55 -10.31
C VAL A 165 -10.04 -5.90 -11.43
N GLU A 166 -11.15 -5.20 -11.48
CA GLU A 166 -12.13 -5.23 -12.57
C GLU A 166 -11.96 -3.97 -13.43
N LEU A 167 -11.92 -4.12 -14.74
CA LEU A 167 -11.94 -3.00 -15.66
C LEU A 167 -13.39 -2.54 -15.89
N VAL A 168 -13.71 -1.33 -15.42
CA VAL A 168 -15.02 -0.69 -15.63
C VAL A 168 -14.79 0.62 -16.38
N GLY A 169 -15.17 0.66 -17.64
CA GLY A 169 -14.79 1.75 -18.54
C GLY A 169 -13.29 1.74 -18.81
N ASP A 170 -12.58 2.77 -18.36
CA ASP A 170 -11.12 2.90 -18.43
C ASP A 170 -10.44 2.94 -17.04
N VAL A 171 -11.17 2.54 -16.00
CA VAL A 171 -10.72 2.54 -14.61
C VAL A 171 -10.68 1.11 -14.06
N TYR A 172 -9.59 0.76 -13.40
CA TYR A 172 -9.41 -0.50 -12.68
C TYR A 172 -9.95 -0.38 -11.26
N TRP A 173 -11.03 -1.08 -10.98
CA TRP A 173 -11.64 -1.13 -9.65
C TRP A 173 -11.10 -2.32 -8.87
N THR A 174 -10.44 -2.09 -7.77
CA THR A 174 -10.10 -3.17 -6.82
C THR A 174 -11.40 -3.80 -6.33
N ARG A 175 -11.57 -5.10 -6.58
CA ARG A 175 -12.72 -5.86 -6.09
C ARG A 175 -12.38 -6.65 -4.84
N GLU A 176 -11.19 -7.19 -4.78
CA GLU A 176 -10.77 -7.98 -3.63
C GLU A 176 -9.25 -7.89 -3.44
N ILE A 177 -8.83 -7.86 -2.18
CA ILE A 177 -7.43 -8.03 -1.77
C ILE A 177 -7.42 -9.14 -0.72
N VAL A 178 -6.79 -10.25 -1.05
CA VAL A 178 -6.62 -11.38 -0.12
C VAL A 178 -5.20 -11.34 0.43
N THR A 179 -5.08 -11.35 1.75
CA THR A 179 -3.81 -11.35 2.46
C THR A 179 -3.70 -12.64 3.28
N LEU A 180 -2.71 -13.46 2.97
CA LEU A 180 -2.47 -14.74 3.62
C LEU A 180 -1.12 -14.71 4.35
N LYS A 181 -1.13 -14.92 5.67
CA LYS A 181 0.07 -14.91 6.51
C LYS A 181 0.41 -16.33 6.97
N ARG A 182 1.64 -16.79 6.67
CA ARG A 182 2.15 -18.11 7.06
C ARG A 182 1.27 -19.29 6.62
N VAL A 183 0.74 -19.20 5.41
CA VAL A 183 -0.14 -20.22 4.83
C VAL A 183 0.64 -21.12 3.88
N GLN A 184 0.31 -22.39 3.87
CA GLN A 184 0.97 -23.37 2.97
C GLN A 184 0.66 -23.06 1.49
N LEU A 185 1.57 -23.36 0.57
CA LEU A 185 1.40 -23.15 -0.87
C LEU A 185 0.10 -23.75 -1.41
N ARG A 186 -0.31 -24.91 -0.92
CA ARG A 186 -1.57 -25.54 -1.32
C ARG A 186 -2.78 -24.66 -1.01
N GLN A 187 -2.83 -24.04 0.16
CA GLN A 187 -3.93 -23.16 0.55
C GLN A 187 -3.90 -21.87 -0.26
N GLN A 188 -2.71 -21.37 -0.60
CA GLN A 188 -2.57 -20.23 -1.49
C GLN A 188 -3.11 -20.55 -2.90
N GLN A 189 -2.84 -21.76 -3.41
CA GLN A 189 -3.37 -22.25 -4.69
C GLN A 189 -4.89 -22.40 -4.65
N GLU A 190 -5.44 -22.95 -3.56
CA GLU A 190 -6.89 -23.10 -3.37
C GLU A 190 -7.57 -21.73 -3.39
N GLU A 191 -6.93 -20.70 -2.81
CA GLU A 191 -7.45 -19.34 -2.79
C GLU A 191 -7.38 -18.67 -4.17
N LEU A 192 -6.28 -18.84 -4.90
CA LEU A 192 -6.20 -18.40 -6.29
C LEU A 192 -7.28 -19.05 -7.14
N ASN A 193 -7.51 -20.37 -6.97
CA ASN A 193 -8.52 -21.11 -7.69
C ASN A 193 -9.96 -20.65 -7.34
N ARG A 194 -10.20 -20.23 -6.09
CA ARG A 194 -11.45 -19.57 -5.70
C ARG A 194 -11.68 -18.29 -6.50
N ILE A 195 -10.68 -17.42 -6.54
CA ILE A 195 -10.72 -16.14 -7.29
C ILE A 195 -10.96 -16.40 -8.78
N MET A 196 -10.25 -17.36 -9.38
CA MET A 196 -10.40 -17.70 -10.79
C MET A 196 -11.79 -18.24 -11.16
N ARG A 197 -12.51 -18.79 -10.19
CA ARG A 197 -13.92 -19.25 -10.37
C ARG A 197 -14.92 -18.12 -10.11
N GLN A 198 -14.62 -17.25 -9.16
CA GLN A 198 -15.54 -16.18 -8.74
C GLN A 198 -15.58 -15.03 -9.76
N TYR A 199 -14.43 -14.69 -10.35
CA TYR A 199 -14.28 -13.57 -11.24
C TYR A 199 -14.01 -14.01 -12.69
N HIS A 200 -14.43 -13.21 -13.65
CA HIS A 200 -14.07 -13.39 -15.05
C HIS A 200 -12.64 -12.93 -15.29
N VAL A 201 -11.67 -13.70 -14.78
CA VAL A 201 -10.25 -13.39 -14.91
C VAL A 201 -9.79 -13.66 -16.34
N VAL A 202 -9.34 -12.62 -17.05
CA VAL A 202 -8.83 -12.69 -18.42
C VAL A 202 -7.31 -12.66 -18.50
N GLY A 203 -6.64 -12.22 -17.43
CA GLY A 203 -5.18 -12.21 -17.32
C GLY A 203 -4.74 -12.13 -15.85
N GLY A 204 -3.61 -12.75 -15.54
CA GLY A 204 -3.02 -12.70 -14.21
C GLY A 204 -1.52 -12.90 -14.23
N ASN A 205 -0.81 -12.10 -13.44
CA ASN A 205 0.64 -12.19 -13.25
C ASN A 205 0.96 -12.62 -11.82
N LEU A 206 1.77 -13.66 -11.66
CA LEU A 206 2.20 -14.21 -10.39
C LEU A 206 3.71 -14.05 -10.25
N ASP A 207 4.20 -13.71 -9.04
CA ASP A 207 5.63 -13.74 -8.77
C ASP A 207 6.15 -15.17 -8.88
N GLN A 208 7.07 -15.40 -9.82
CA GLN A 208 7.73 -16.69 -10.09
C GLN A 208 9.08 -16.81 -9.38
N THR A 209 9.44 -15.85 -8.53
CA THR A 209 10.76 -15.84 -7.89
C THR A 209 10.86 -16.96 -6.84
N GLY A 210 11.93 -17.75 -6.92
CA GLY A 210 12.20 -18.80 -5.94
C GLY A 210 11.12 -19.88 -5.88
N MET A 211 10.43 -20.01 -4.75
CA MET A 211 9.39 -21.04 -4.57
C MET A 211 8.07 -20.76 -5.31
N GLY A 212 7.90 -19.57 -5.87
CA GLY A 212 6.75 -19.24 -6.72
C GLY A 212 6.71 -20.02 -8.03
N GLU A 213 7.85 -20.55 -8.52
CA GLU A 213 7.92 -21.29 -9.78
C GLU A 213 6.93 -22.45 -9.82
N LYS A 214 6.92 -23.30 -8.79
CA LYS A 214 6.01 -24.45 -8.71
C LYS A 214 4.54 -24.03 -8.71
N MET A 215 4.21 -22.96 -8.00
CA MET A 215 2.84 -22.46 -7.93
C MET A 215 2.39 -21.88 -9.28
N VAL A 216 3.29 -21.21 -10.00
CA VAL A 216 3.01 -20.72 -11.35
C VAL A 216 2.76 -21.86 -12.32
N GLU A 217 3.58 -22.94 -12.29
CA GLU A 217 3.36 -24.13 -13.11
C GLU A 217 1.99 -24.77 -12.87
N ASP A 218 1.63 -24.97 -11.60
CA ASP A 218 0.33 -25.55 -11.23
C ASP A 218 -0.83 -24.64 -11.66
N ALA A 219 -0.71 -23.33 -11.47
CA ALA A 219 -1.72 -22.36 -11.90
C ALA A 219 -1.86 -22.31 -13.43
N GLN A 220 -0.75 -22.43 -14.17
CA GLN A 220 -0.77 -22.49 -15.63
C GLN A 220 -1.39 -23.79 -16.14
N TYR A 221 -1.14 -24.91 -15.45
CA TYR A 221 -1.78 -26.19 -15.77
C TYR A 221 -3.31 -26.11 -15.64
N GLU A 222 -3.81 -25.48 -14.55
CA GLU A 222 -5.25 -25.39 -14.31
C GLU A 222 -5.94 -24.28 -15.13
N HIS A 223 -5.29 -23.13 -15.35
CA HIS A 223 -5.92 -21.94 -15.91
C HIS A 223 -5.37 -21.54 -17.27
N GLY A 224 -4.36 -22.25 -17.75
CA GLY A 224 -3.76 -22.05 -19.07
C GLY A 224 -3.07 -20.68 -19.21
N LYS A 225 -3.16 -20.13 -20.42
CA LYS A 225 -2.46 -18.89 -20.80
C LYS A 225 -2.96 -17.62 -20.08
N ARG A 226 -4.03 -17.73 -19.31
CA ARG A 226 -4.50 -16.60 -18.49
C ARG A 226 -3.53 -16.24 -17.38
N ILE A 227 -2.70 -17.19 -16.93
CA ILE A 227 -1.73 -16.99 -15.88
C ILE A 227 -0.32 -16.92 -16.47
N GLN A 228 0.44 -15.91 -16.09
CA GLN A 228 1.83 -15.69 -16.45
C GLN A 228 2.69 -15.61 -15.18
N GLY A 229 3.88 -16.24 -15.23
CA GLY A 229 4.90 -16.07 -14.20
C GLY A 229 5.77 -14.85 -14.50
N VAL A 230 6.08 -14.06 -13.50
CA VAL A 230 6.96 -12.90 -13.58
C VAL A 230 8.16 -13.09 -12.66
N LEU A 231 9.36 -13.15 -13.20
CA LEU A 231 10.59 -13.14 -12.41
C LEU A 231 10.93 -11.73 -11.95
N PHE A 232 11.05 -11.52 -10.65
CA PHE A 232 11.41 -10.24 -10.06
C PHE A 232 12.92 -9.99 -10.22
N ASN A 233 13.25 -9.14 -11.17
CA ASN A 233 14.58 -8.59 -11.38
C ASN A 233 14.48 -7.05 -11.48
N VAL A 234 15.60 -6.37 -11.60
CA VAL A 234 15.65 -4.89 -11.66
C VAL A 234 14.76 -4.34 -12.80
N SER A 235 14.83 -4.95 -13.98
CA SER A 235 14.09 -4.50 -15.16
C SER A 235 12.58 -4.73 -15.02
N THR A 236 12.17 -5.94 -14.59
CA THR A 236 10.76 -6.27 -14.41
C THR A 236 10.13 -5.45 -13.28
N LYS A 237 10.84 -5.27 -12.16
CA LYS A 237 10.37 -4.40 -11.07
C LYS A 237 10.22 -2.96 -11.52
N LEU A 238 11.15 -2.41 -12.29
CA LEU A 238 11.04 -1.05 -12.81
C LEU A 238 9.83 -0.90 -13.75
N LYS A 239 9.64 -1.85 -14.67
CA LYS A 239 8.48 -1.87 -15.59
C LYS A 239 7.17 -1.86 -14.80
N MET A 240 7.00 -2.80 -13.87
CA MET A 240 5.78 -2.94 -13.08
C MET A 240 5.52 -1.71 -12.20
N ALA A 241 6.55 -1.22 -11.52
CA ALA A 241 6.43 -0.03 -10.70
C ALA A 241 6.05 1.21 -11.51
N THR A 242 6.60 1.36 -12.73
CA THR A 242 6.23 2.47 -13.63
C THR A 242 4.77 2.36 -14.06
N ILE A 243 4.31 1.18 -14.51
CA ILE A 243 2.89 0.95 -14.87
C ILE A 243 1.99 1.26 -13.67
N GLY A 244 2.34 0.74 -12.49
CA GLY A 244 1.61 0.99 -11.26
C GLY A 244 1.51 2.49 -10.97
N LYS A 245 2.63 3.21 -10.90
CA LYS A 245 2.65 4.64 -10.61
C LYS A 245 1.81 5.44 -11.60
N THR A 246 1.94 5.16 -12.91
CA THR A 246 1.12 5.82 -13.94
C THR A 246 -0.38 5.63 -13.69
N ALA A 247 -0.81 4.44 -13.27
CA ALA A 247 -2.22 4.19 -12.96
C ALA A 247 -2.72 5.03 -11.77
N PHE A 248 -1.86 5.29 -10.77
CA PHE A 248 -2.17 6.18 -9.66
C PHE A 248 -2.17 7.66 -10.08
N GLU A 249 -1.16 8.11 -10.83
CA GLU A 249 -1.04 9.49 -11.34
C GLU A 249 -2.23 9.85 -12.25
N ASP A 250 -2.62 8.95 -13.15
CA ASP A 250 -3.74 9.12 -14.07
C ASP A 250 -5.12 8.87 -13.40
N ARG A 251 -5.14 8.51 -12.11
CA ARG A 251 -6.36 8.14 -11.36
C ARG A 251 -7.16 7.02 -12.05
N LYS A 252 -6.48 6.08 -12.67
CA LYS A 252 -7.07 4.93 -13.37
C LYS A 252 -7.20 3.69 -12.51
N ILE A 253 -6.94 3.77 -11.23
CA ILE A 253 -7.22 2.73 -10.25
C ILE A 253 -8.15 3.27 -9.15
N ARG A 254 -8.93 2.39 -8.53
CA ARG A 254 -9.65 2.66 -7.27
C ARG A 254 -9.25 1.61 -6.24
N ILE A 255 -8.84 2.07 -5.07
CA ILE A 255 -8.41 1.23 -3.95
C ILE A 255 -9.32 1.44 -2.75
N PRO A 256 -9.39 0.49 -1.80
CA PRO A 256 -10.17 0.63 -0.57
C PRO A 256 -9.81 1.89 0.20
N GLN A 257 -10.82 2.63 0.66
CA GLN A 257 -10.65 3.83 1.46
C GLN A 257 -10.50 3.46 2.94
N GLY A 258 -9.57 4.14 3.64
CA GLY A 258 -9.42 4.04 5.09
C GLY A 258 -8.72 2.77 5.58
N ASP A 259 -8.11 1.99 4.72
CA ASP A 259 -7.25 0.86 5.08
C ASP A 259 -5.83 1.35 5.36
N ALA A 260 -5.52 1.54 6.64
CA ALA A 260 -4.24 2.10 7.08
C ALA A 260 -3.05 1.18 6.72
N ASP A 261 -3.23 -0.14 6.82
CA ASP A 261 -2.17 -1.11 6.50
C ASP A 261 -1.88 -1.12 4.99
N LEU A 262 -2.91 -0.97 4.17
CA LEU A 262 -2.77 -0.86 2.72
C LEU A 262 -2.06 0.43 2.33
N ARG A 263 -2.46 1.56 2.90
CA ARG A 263 -1.86 2.87 2.65
C ARG A 263 -0.37 2.88 2.97
N GLU A 264 -0.02 2.31 4.14
CA GLU A 264 1.36 2.20 4.57
C GLU A 264 2.18 1.31 3.65
N ASP A 265 1.66 0.15 3.25
CA ASP A 265 2.33 -0.78 2.33
C ASP A 265 2.59 -0.13 0.97
N LEU A 266 1.60 0.59 0.40
CA LEU A 266 1.75 1.31 -0.86
C LEU A 266 2.81 2.43 -0.79
N HIS A 267 2.87 3.15 0.33
CA HIS A 267 3.84 4.24 0.53
C HIS A 267 5.25 3.75 0.86
N LYS A 268 5.39 2.59 1.49
CA LYS A 268 6.65 1.99 1.94
C LYS A 268 7.64 1.71 0.81
N LEU A 269 7.17 1.52 -0.42
CA LEU A 269 8.03 1.24 -1.56
C LEU A 269 8.86 2.47 -1.94
N LYS A 270 10.19 2.36 -1.81
CA LYS A 270 11.16 3.43 -2.10
C LYS A 270 11.95 3.11 -3.35
N LYS A 271 12.19 4.12 -4.17
CA LYS A 271 13.14 4.05 -5.28
C LYS A 271 14.49 4.62 -4.84
N ILE A 272 15.53 3.82 -4.89
CA ILE A 272 16.90 4.21 -4.58
C ILE A 272 17.80 4.03 -5.81
N THR A 273 18.89 4.80 -5.86
CA THR A 273 19.92 4.62 -6.87
C THR A 273 20.93 3.60 -6.36
N GLY A 274 21.06 2.46 -7.03
CA GLY A 274 22.05 1.44 -6.70
C GLY A 274 23.48 1.94 -6.97
N SER A 275 24.47 1.23 -6.42
CA SER A 275 25.91 1.55 -6.58
C SER A 275 26.37 1.58 -8.04
N ASN A 276 25.66 0.92 -8.95
CA ASN A 276 25.89 0.90 -10.39
C ASN A 276 25.07 1.94 -11.17
N GLY A 277 24.44 2.91 -10.50
CA GLY A 277 23.58 3.94 -11.11
C GLY A 277 22.21 3.46 -11.57
N GLN A 278 21.89 2.16 -11.43
CA GLN A 278 20.57 1.64 -11.81
C GLN A 278 19.55 1.83 -10.68
N PRO A 279 18.28 2.12 -11.03
CA PRO A 279 17.23 2.24 -10.02
C PRO A 279 16.94 0.86 -9.38
N ARG A 280 16.84 0.85 -8.06
CA ARG A 280 16.40 -0.32 -7.28
C ARG A 280 15.21 0.06 -6.44
N PHE A 281 14.33 -0.90 -6.21
CA PHE A 281 13.20 -0.75 -5.30
C PHE A 281 13.50 -1.47 -4.00
N THR A 282 13.25 -0.80 -2.88
CA THR A 282 13.38 -1.34 -1.53
C THR A 282 12.16 -0.98 -0.71
N ALA A 283 11.85 -1.78 0.28
CA ALA A 283 10.87 -1.47 1.31
C ALA A 283 11.48 -1.89 2.65
N GLU A 284 11.20 -1.14 3.69
CA GLU A 284 11.54 -1.56 5.05
C GLU A 284 10.67 -2.76 5.44
N SER A 285 11.30 -3.77 6.05
CA SER A 285 10.59 -4.94 6.56
C SER A 285 10.01 -4.62 7.92
N ASP A 286 8.72 -4.82 8.08
CA ASP A 286 8.04 -4.76 9.37
C ASP A 286 7.11 -5.96 9.57
N SER A 287 6.26 -5.92 10.60
CA SER A 287 5.28 -6.96 10.88
C SER A 287 4.23 -7.15 9.77
N ASN A 288 4.09 -6.18 8.85
CA ASN A 288 3.10 -6.13 7.77
C ASN A 288 3.66 -6.49 6.39
N GLY A 289 4.95 -6.90 6.28
CA GLY A 289 5.57 -7.38 5.05
C GLY A 289 6.56 -6.40 4.41
N HIS A 290 6.91 -6.67 3.15
CA HIS A 290 7.92 -5.95 2.37
C HIS A 290 7.33 -5.21 1.15
N ALA A 291 6.21 -4.51 1.29
CA ALA A 291 5.43 -3.93 0.19
C ALA A 291 4.75 -5.01 -0.69
N ASP A 292 4.32 -6.11 -0.07
CA ASP A 292 3.74 -7.27 -0.78
C ASP A 292 2.40 -6.90 -1.45
N ARG A 293 1.59 -6.06 -0.80
CA ARG A 293 0.33 -5.53 -1.39
C ARG A 293 0.61 -4.65 -2.60
N THR A 294 1.67 -3.84 -2.52
CA THR A 294 2.10 -2.97 -3.63
C THR A 294 2.51 -3.80 -4.83
N TRP A 295 3.33 -4.86 -4.64
CA TRP A 295 3.75 -5.71 -5.75
C TRP A 295 2.59 -6.51 -6.33
N ALA A 296 1.68 -7.03 -5.52
CA ALA A 296 0.47 -7.69 -6.02
C ALA A 296 -0.41 -6.74 -6.85
N CYS A 297 -0.59 -5.49 -6.42
CA CYS A 297 -1.27 -4.46 -7.20
C CYS A 297 -0.59 -4.21 -8.54
N PHE A 298 0.73 -4.02 -8.54
CA PHE A 298 1.49 -3.75 -9.77
C PHE A 298 1.52 -4.93 -10.73
N LEU A 299 1.53 -6.16 -10.22
CA LEU A 299 1.35 -7.37 -11.03
C LEU A 299 -0.02 -7.40 -11.72
N ALA A 300 -1.11 -7.08 -11.00
CA ALA A 300 -2.46 -7.03 -11.56
C ALA A 300 -2.59 -5.97 -12.67
N LEU A 301 -2.09 -4.75 -12.41
CA LEU A 301 -2.08 -3.66 -13.38
C LEU A 301 -1.22 -3.96 -14.61
N THR A 302 -0.11 -4.67 -14.42
CA THR A 302 0.76 -5.11 -15.52
C THR A 302 0.04 -6.15 -16.37
N ALA A 303 -0.62 -7.14 -15.76
CA ALA A 303 -1.43 -8.12 -16.49
C ALA A 303 -2.53 -7.44 -17.33
N ALA A 304 -3.19 -6.42 -16.77
CA ALA A 304 -4.20 -5.64 -17.46
C ALA A 304 -3.63 -4.89 -18.66
N THR A 305 -2.50 -4.22 -18.49
CA THR A 305 -1.84 -3.46 -19.55
C THR A 305 -1.38 -4.38 -20.70
N GLU A 306 -0.80 -5.54 -20.38
CA GLU A 306 -0.32 -6.51 -21.35
C GLU A 306 -1.47 -7.16 -22.13
N ALA A 307 -2.60 -7.43 -21.49
CA ALA A 307 -3.79 -7.97 -22.14
C ALA A 307 -4.40 -6.99 -23.17
N VAL A 308 -4.42 -5.69 -22.84
CA VAL A 308 -4.93 -4.63 -23.74
C VAL A 308 -4.00 -4.42 -24.94
N MET A 309 -2.69 -4.61 -24.76
CA MET A 309 -1.69 -4.44 -25.84
C MET A 309 -1.62 -5.64 -26.81
N GLN A 310 -2.23 -6.79 -26.49
CA GLN A 310 -2.25 -7.91 -27.44
C GLN A 310 -3.21 -7.60 -28.60
N PRO A 311 -2.74 -7.59 -29.86
CA PRO A 311 -3.62 -7.36 -30.98
C PRO A 311 -4.65 -8.48 -31.05
N VAL A 312 -5.93 -8.13 -31.10
CA VAL A 312 -7.02 -9.07 -31.34
C VAL A 312 -6.75 -9.76 -32.68
N LYS A 313 -6.33 -11.02 -32.65
CA LYS A 313 -6.24 -11.83 -33.86
C LYS A 313 -7.66 -12.06 -34.37
N ALA A 314 -8.10 -11.23 -35.30
CA ALA A 314 -9.35 -11.43 -35.99
C ALA A 314 -9.27 -12.77 -36.77
N TYR A 315 -9.94 -13.79 -36.24
CA TYR A 315 -10.15 -15.03 -36.97
C TYR A 315 -11.15 -14.74 -38.09
N SER A 316 -10.66 -14.47 -39.34
CA SER A 316 -11.52 -14.51 -40.49
C SER A 316 -11.96 -15.95 -40.73
N ARG A 317 -13.25 -16.21 -40.52
CA ARG A 317 -13.89 -17.48 -40.84
C ARG A 317 -13.79 -17.65 -42.36
N LYS A 318 -12.84 -18.49 -42.84
CA LYS A 318 -12.81 -18.88 -44.26
C LYS A 318 -14.18 -19.48 -44.63
N GLN A 319 -14.94 -18.77 -45.48
CA GLN A 319 -16.14 -19.32 -46.08
C GLN A 319 -15.75 -20.56 -46.87
N ARG A 320 -16.33 -21.70 -46.49
CA ARG A 320 -16.27 -22.95 -47.22
C ARG A 320 -17.03 -22.71 -48.54
N THR A 321 -16.32 -22.48 -49.66
CA THR A 321 -16.91 -22.53 -50.98
C THR A 321 -17.38 -23.95 -51.27
N SER A 322 -18.70 -24.15 -51.37
CA SER A 322 -19.30 -25.39 -51.84
C SER A 322 -18.93 -25.62 -53.31
N ARG A 323 -18.16 -26.66 -53.55
CA ARG A 323 -17.95 -27.17 -54.92
C ARG A 323 -19.29 -27.68 -55.45
N LYS A 324 -19.88 -27.00 -56.42
CA LYS A 324 -20.95 -27.54 -57.24
C LYS A 324 -20.38 -28.71 -58.03
N MET A 325 -20.90 -29.91 -57.81
CA MET A 325 -20.76 -31.03 -58.75
C MET A 325 -21.52 -30.69 -60.00
N THR A 326 -20.85 -30.48 -61.13
CA THR A 326 -21.42 -30.57 -62.47
C THR A 326 -21.47 -32.04 -62.87
N GLN A 327 -22.65 -32.59 -62.94
CA GLN A 327 -22.91 -33.80 -63.73
C GLN A 327 -22.82 -33.41 -65.20
N GLY A 328 -21.92 -34.09 -65.96
CA GLY A 328 -21.85 -34.08 -67.36
C GLY A 328 -22.28 -35.45 -67.91
N TYR A 329 -23.03 -35.42 -68.97
CA TYR A 329 -23.50 -36.55 -69.81
C TYR A 329 -22.32 -37.31 -70.38
#